data_7a44d4e16b8a10661cf08bf13cf3b094
#
_entry.id   7a44d4e16b8a10661cf08bf13cf3b094
#
_cell.length_a   1.000
_cell.length_b   1.000
_cell.length_c   1.000
_cell.angle_alpha   90.00
_cell.angle_beta   90.00
_cell.angle_gamma   90.00
#
_symmetry.space_group_name_H-M   'P 1'
#
loop_
_entity.id
_entity.type
_entity.pdbx_description
1 polymer ?
#
loop_
_entity_poly.entity_id
_entity_poly.type
_entity_poly.pdbx_seq_one_letter_code
_entity_poly.pdbx_strand_id
1 'polypeptide(L)'
;MRVVSLVPSWTEFLHDLSVDVVGQTKFCVRPTEAFRRVPRVGGTKTADVEAILALKPDLVVANLEENDREQVEVLQKALPSCADVWVSDVRTVRQAWQSMEELGQRVERSHEAQRMTQAIQENWGEPKPLVAEAGYAVWRAPWMVAGHDTFIHDVMRWWGIGNAVAPDLPGRYPTLAQEDVDGLRSADTWLLPSEPFPFADKHVARYRECQPDARMILVDGEAFSWYGSRMAHAHRHLNVVREALRSSPTCCQEGT
;
A
#
# COMPACT_ATOMS: atom_id res chain seq x y z
N MET A 1 3.38 -12.00 23.93
CA MET A 1 3.28 -10.54 23.66
C MET A 1 1.91 -10.25 23.08
N ARG A 2 1.19 -9.29 23.65
CA ARG A 2 -0.16 -8.83 23.20
C ARG A 2 0.01 -7.63 22.28
N VAL A 3 -0.43 -7.72 21.04
CA VAL A 3 -0.23 -6.67 20.05
C VAL A 3 -1.55 -6.04 19.61
N VAL A 4 -1.61 -4.71 19.56
CA VAL A 4 -2.66 -3.97 18.87
C VAL A 4 -2.09 -3.44 17.55
N SER A 5 -2.75 -3.72 16.43
CA SER A 5 -2.30 -3.26 15.12
C SER A 5 -3.28 -2.23 14.54
N LEU A 6 -2.74 -1.07 14.16
CA LEU A 6 -3.49 0.03 13.53
C LEU A 6 -3.32 0.06 12.01
N VAL A 7 -2.57 -0.89 11.43
CA VAL A 7 -2.17 -0.92 10.02
C VAL A 7 -2.62 -2.24 9.37
N PRO A 8 -3.46 -2.20 8.33
CA PRO A 8 -4.01 -3.41 7.70
C PRO A 8 -2.95 -4.40 7.23
N SER A 9 -1.94 -3.95 6.51
CA SER A 9 -0.86 -4.79 5.98
C SER A 9 -0.03 -5.44 7.08
N TRP A 10 0.32 -4.70 8.15
CA TRP A 10 1.01 -5.26 9.32
C TRP A 10 0.14 -6.20 10.13
N THR A 11 -1.19 -5.96 10.17
CA THR A 11 -2.12 -6.88 10.86
C THR A 11 -2.09 -8.26 10.21
N GLU A 12 -2.16 -8.33 8.87
CA GLU A 12 -2.05 -9.60 8.14
C GLU A 12 -0.72 -10.30 8.44
N PHE A 13 0.40 -9.56 8.35
CA PHE A 13 1.73 -10.09 8.64
C PHE A 13 1.86 -10.65 10.07
N LEU A 14 1.35 -9.95 11.09
CA LEU A 14 1.36 -10.40 12.47
C LEU A 14 0.57 -11.71 12.66
N HIS A 15 -0.60 -11.83 12.00
CA HIS A 15 -1.37 -13.07 12.04
C HIS A 15 -0.63 -14.23 11.36
N ASP A 16 0.05 -13.99 10.25
CA ASP A 16 0.86 -14.99 9.55
C ASP A 16 2.07 -15.44 10.38
N LEU A 17 2.59 -14.56 11.23
CA LEU A 17 3.60 -14.89 12.25
C LEU A 17 3.01 -15.55 13.51
N SER A 18 1.71 -15.81 13.55
CA SER A 18 1.01 -16.36 14.73
C SER A 18 1.20 -15.53 16.00
N VAL A 19 1.23 -14.21 15.86
CA VAL A 19 1.28 -13.26 16.99
C VAL A 19 -0.12 -13.07 17.59
N ASP A 20 -0.20 -12.89 18.91
CA ASP A 20 -1.45 -12.61 19.63
C ASP A 20 -1.91 -11.16 19.38
N VAL A 21 -2.63 -10.94 18.27
CA VAL A 21 -3.25 -9.66 17.94
C VAL A 21 -4.54 -9.51 18.73
N VAL A 22 -4.51 -8.70 19.76
CA VAL A 22 -5.62 -8.50 20.70
C VAL A 22 -6.56 -7.36 20.32
N GLY A 23 -6.18 -6.51 19.37
CA GLY A 23 -6.98 -5.41 18.84
C GLY A 23 -6.52 -4.98 17.45
N GLN A 24 -7.45 -4.53 16.61
CA GLN A 24 -7.15 -4.09 15.26
C GLN A 24 -8.16 -3.04 14.77
N THR A 25 -7.82 -2.28 13.71
CA THR A 25 -8.76 -1.31 13.15
C THR A 25 -9.87 -2.00 12.35
N LYS A 26 -10.95 -1.27 12.06
CA LYS A 26 -12.03 -1.74 11.19
C LYS A 26 -11.59 -1.97 9.73
N PHE A 27 -10.41 -1.46 9.34
CA PHE A 27 -9.83 -1.63 8.01
C PHE A 27 -8.87 -2.83 7.92
N CYS A 28 -8.50 -3.44 9.04
CA CYS A 28 -7.69 -4.65 9.08
C CYS A 28 -8.55 -5.88 8.74
N VAL A 29 -9.01 -5.95 7.49
CA VAL A 29 -9.98 -6.96 7.02
C VAL A 29 -9.37 -8.33 6.76
N ARG A 30 -8.04 -8.42 6.84
CA ARG A 30 -7.30 -9.66 6.60
C ARG A 30 -6.52 -10.12 7.83
N PRO A 31 -6.41 -11.45 8.03
CA PRO A 31 -7.21 -12.49 7.40
C PRO A 31 -8.68 -12.43 7.87
N THR A 32 -9.61 -12.86 7.03
CA THR A 32 -11.07 -12.73 7.26
C THR A 32 -11.53 -13.36 8.59
N GLU A 33 -10.93 -14.49 8.99
CA GLU A 33 -11.29 -15.14 10.24
C GLU A 33 -10.86 -14.33 11.46
N ALA A 34 -9.67 -13.76 11.45
CA ALA A 34 -9.19 -12.87 12.51
C ALA A 34 -10.03 -11.59 12.57
N PHE A 35 -10.38 -11.03 11.40
CA PHE A 35 -11.27 -9.87 11.32
C PHE A 35 -12.59 -10.10 12.05
N ARG A 36 -13.16 -11.29 12.05
CA ARG A 36 -14.43 -11.60 12.75
C ARG A 36 -14.29 -11.71 14.27
N ARG A 37 -13.11 -12.05 14.77
CA ARG A 37 -12.88 -12.41 16.19
C ARG A 37 -12.17 -11.31 16.98
N VAL A 38 -11.21 -10.62 16.37
CA VAL A 38 -10.40 -9.63 17.08
C VAL A 38 -11.19 -8.34 17.30
N PRO A 39 -11.19 -7.75 18.51
CA PRO A 39 -11.83 -6.47 18.80
C PRO A 39 -11.39 -5.33 17.89
N ARG A 40 -12.32 -4.42 17.54
CA ARG A 40 -12.05 -3.22 16.76
C ARG A 40 -11.73 -2.06 17.69
N VAL A 41 -10.61 -1.38 17.38
CA VAL A 41 -10.14 -0.21 18.13
C VAL A 41 -10.25 1.07 17.30
N GLY A 42 -11.31 1.20 16.51
CA GLY A 42 -11.54 2.39 15.67
C GLY A 42 -11.05 2.23 14.23
N GLY A 43 -10.73 3.35 13.60
CA GLY A 43 -10.16 3.42 12.24
C GLY A 43 -8.66 3.76 12.25
N THR A 44 -8.03 3.78 11.07
CA THR A 44 -6.60 4.12 10.96
C THR A 44 -6.31 5.57 11.36
N LYS A 45 -7.19 6.51 11.01
CA LYS A 45 -7.09 7.94 11.39
C LYS A 45 -7.92 8.30 12.63
N THR A 46 -8.68 7.36 13.18
CA THR A 46 -9.61 7.60 14.31
C THR A 46 -9.54 6.40 15.25
N ALA A 47 -8.35 6.13 15.78
CA ALA A 47 -8.14 5.06 16.75
C ALA A 47 -8.81 5.41 18.09
N ASP A 48 -9.43 4.42 18.72
CA ASP A 48 -10.02 4.54 20.04
C ASP A 48 -8.94 4.23 21.09
N VAL A 49 -8.32 5.29 21.63
CA VAL A 49 -7.23 5.19 22.60
C VAL A 49 -7.66 4.46 23.87
N GLU A 50 -8.88 4.72 24.37
CA GLU A 50 -9.38 4.07 25.59
C GLU A 50 -9.57 2.57 25.39
N ALA A 51 -10.16 2.18 24.25
CA ALA A 51 -10.30 0.77 23.89
C ALA A 51 -8.93 0.07 23.73
N ILE A 52 -7.93 0.76 23.16
CA ILE A 52 -6.56 0.23 23.05
C ILE A 52 -5.95 0.00 24.42
N LEU A 53 -6.02 0.99 25.32
CA LEU A 53 -5.47 0.90 26.68
C LEU A 53 -6.16 -0.20 27.50
N ALA A 54 -7.48 -0.37 27.34
CA ALA A 54 -8.24 -1.43 28.02
C ALA A 54 -7.78 -2.84 27.61
N LEU A 55 -7.24 -3.00 26.39
CA LEU A 55 -6.69 -4.28 25.92
C LEU A 55 -5.31 -4.59 26.53
N LYS A 56 -4.67 -3.66 27.21
CA LYS A 56 -3.36 -3.80 27.85
C LYS A 56 -2.32 -4.40 26.87
N PRO A 57 -2.04 -3.75 25.73
CA PRO A 57 -1.06 -4.24 24.78
C PRO A 57 0.36 -4.11 25.34
N ASP A 58 1.24 -5.01 24.93
CA ASP A 58 2.68 -4.88 25.10
C ASP A 58 3.29 -4.05 23.96
N LEU A 59 2.65 -4.10 22.76
CA LEU A 59 3.08 -3.37 21.57
C LEU A 59 1.86 -2.83 20.81
N VAL A 60 1.95 -1.57 20.38
CA VAL A 60 1.05 -0.99 19.38
C VAL A 60 1.82 -0.78 18.08
N VAL A 61 1.29 -1.33 16.98
CA VAL A 61 1.88 -1.19 15.64
C VAL A 61 1.14 -0.12 14.86
N ALA A 62 1.88 0.90 14.44
CA ALA A 62 1.38 2.04 13.68
C ALA A 62 2.25 2.31 12.43
N ASN A 63 1.77 3.19 11.55
CA ASN A 63 2.50 3.66 10.38
C ASN A 63 2.37 5.17 10.23
N LEU A 64 3.45 5.83 9.83
CA LEU A 64 3.51 7.28 9.72
C LEU A 64 2.51 7.86 8.71
N GLU A 65 2.18 7.11 7.66
CA GLU A 65 1.31 7.54 6.58
C GLU A 65 -0.17 7.30 6.90
N GLU A 66 -0.48 6.14 7.48
CA GLU A 66 -1.85 5.70 7.68
C GLU A 66 -2.47 6.20 8.98
N ASN A 67 -1.66 6.40 10.02
CA ASN A 67 -2.17 6.77 11.34
C ASN A 67 -2.08 8.28 11.59
N ASP A 68 -2.95 8.76 12.45
CA ASP A 68 -2.93 10.14 12.90
C ASP A 68 -1.80 10.35 13.92
N ARG A 69 -0.96 11.36 13.68
CA ARG A 69 0.21 11.63 14.50
C ARG A 69 -0.14 11.96 15.95
N GLU A 70 -1.16 12.79 16.16
CA GLU A 70 -1.55 13.23 17.50
C GLU A 70 -2.05 12.04 18.33
N GLN A 71 -2.82 11.14 17.71
CA GLN A 71 -3.29 9.92 18.36
C GLN A 71 -2.14 8.97 18.71
N VAL A 72 -1.14 8.84 17.85
CA VAL A 72 0.06 8.05 18.14
C VAL A 72 0.84 8.65 19.31
N GLU A 73 1.02 9.96 19.35
CA GLU A 73 1.69 10.66 20.46
C GLU A 73 0.91 10.52 21.79
N VAL A 74 -0.43 10.51 21.74
CA VAL A 74 -1.27 10.25 22.92
C VAL A 74 -1.08 8.82 23.42
N LEU A 75 -1.06 7.84 22.52
CA LEU A 75 -0.81 6.43 22.87
C LEU A 75 0.56 6.25 23.51
N GLN A 76 1.63 6.85 22.95
CA GLN A 76 2.98 6.80 23.48
C GLN A 76 3.09 7.34 24.92
N LYS A 77 2.29 8.36 25.25
CA LYS A 77 2.27 8.97 26.59
C LYS A 77 1.38 8.20 27.58
N ALA A 78 0.32 7.55 27.09
CA ALA A 78 -0.68 6.89 27.93
C ALA A 78 -0.35 5.43 28.23
N LEU A 79 0.44 4.77 27.39
CA LEU A 79 0.87 3.39 27.60
C LEU A 79 1.84 3.29 28.80
N PRO A 80 1.84 2.19 29.55
CA PRO A 80 2.80 1.96 30.63
C PRO A 80 4.22 1.82 30.03
N SER A 81 5.24 2.13 30.85
CA SER A 81 6.65 2.13 30.43
C SER A 81 7.18 0.76 29.93
N CYS A 82 6.45 -0.32 30.19
CA CYS A 82 6.79 -1.66 29.69
C CYS A 82 6.19 -1.96 28.30
N ALA A 83 5.30 -1.10 27.78
CA ALA A 83 4.70 -1.22 26.47
C ALA A 83 5.35 -0.23 25.49
N ASP A 84 5.34 -0.57 24.21
CA ASP A 84 5.95 0.23 23.15
C ASP A 84 4.95 0.58 22.02
N VAL A 85 5.25 1.66 21.29
CA VAL A 85 4.55 2.00 20.05
C VAL A 85 5.60 2.03 18.93
N TRP A 86 5.52 1.03 18.07
CA TRP A 86 6.36 0.97 16.88
C TRP A 86 5.66 1.67 15.70
N VAL A 87 6.31 2.66 15.13
CA VAL A 87 5.80 3.44 14.00
C VAL A 87 6.68 3.18 12.78
N SER A 88 6.15 2.48 11.80
CA SER A 88 6.86 2.25 10.54
C SER A 88 6.74 3.45 9.58
N ASP A 89 7.78 3.67 8.76
CA ASP A 89 7.77 4.57 7.59
C ASP A 89 8.32 3.79 6.39
N VAL A 90 7.42 3.24 5.58
CA VAL A 90 7.76 2.36 4.47
C VAL A 90 7.50 3.09 3.15
N ARG A 91 8.57 3.43 2.44
CA ARG A 91 8.52 4.14 1.15
C ARG A 91 9.08 3.32 -0.01
N THR A 92 9.84 2.27 0.30
CA THR A 92 10.50 1.44 -0.70
C THR A 92 10.30 -0.04 -0.42
N VAL A 93 10.42 -0.86 -1.44
CA VAL A 93 10.40 -2.32 -1.35
C VAL A 93 11.44 -2.84 -0.36
N ARG A 94 12.66 -2.27 -0.38
CA ARG A 94 13.73 -2.65 0.55
C ARG A 94 13.41 -2.27 1.99
N GLN A 95 12.80 -1.10 2.22
CA GLN A 95 12.34 -0.71 3.56
C GLN A 95 11.20 -1.61 4.04
N ALA A 96 10.31 -2.07 3.17
CA ALA A 96 9.28 -3.05 3.55
C ALA A 96 9.91 -4.33 4.10
N TRP A 97 10.91 -4.88 3.43
CA TRP A 97 11.64 -6.08 3.89
C TRP A 97 12.35 -5.85 5.22
N GLN A 98 13.04 -4.73 5.38
CA GLN A 98 13.69 -4.36 6.65
C GLN A 98 12.68 -4.22 7.79
N SER A 99 11.54 -3.58 7.54
CA SER A 99 10.48 -3.42 8.54
C SER A 99 9.82 -4.75 8.91
N MET A 100 9.71 -5.71 7.97
CA MET A 100 9.24 -7.07 8.28
C MET A 100 10.17 -7.77 9.27
N GLU A 101 11.48 -7.70 9.04
CA GLU A 101 12.48 -8.30 9.93
C GLU A 101 12.51 -7.59 11.29
N GLU A 102 12.46 -6.27 11.31
CA GLU A 102 12.41 -5.48 12.54
C GLU A 102 11.16 -5.80 13.37
N LEU A 103 9.98 -5.81 12.75
CA LEU A 103 8.74 -6.16 13.44
C LEU A 103 8.79 -7.61 13.94
N GLY A 104 9.34 -8.54 13.14
CA GLY A 104 9.56 -9.93 13.55
C GLY A 104 10.43 -10.05 14.80
N GLN A 105 11.50 -9.24 14.92
CA GLN A 105 12.32 -9.19 16.12
C GLN A 105 11.54 -8.69 17.34
N ARG A 106 10.78 -7.60 17.17
CA ARG A 106 9.98 -7.00 18.26
C ARG A 106 8.94 -7.95 18.82
N VAL A 107 8.36 -8.79 17.96
CA VAL A 107 7.31 -9.75 18.37
C VAL A 107 7.85 -11.16 18.64
N GLU A 108 9.17 -11.32 18.78
CA GLU A 108 9.84 -12.61 19.07
C GLU A 108 9.55 -13.70 18.02
N ARG A 109 9.47 -13.29 16.74
CA ARG A 109 9.25 -14.15 15.56
C ARG A 109 10.29 -13.90 14.46
N SER A 110 11.53 -13.65 14.87
CA SER A 110 12.62 -13.31 13.95
C SER A 110 12.83 -14.34 12.85
N HIS A 111 12.83 -15.62 13.22
CA HIS A 111 13.10 -16.70 12.27
C HIS A 111 11.98 -16.85 11.23
N GLU A 112 10.72 -16.76 11.65
CA GLU A 112 9.56 -16.83 10.76
C GLU A 112 9.51 -15.62 9.84
N ALA A 113 9.76 -14.42 10.37
CA ALA A 113 9.81 -13.19 9.59
C ALA A 113 10.93 -13.22 8.55
N GLN A 114 12.14 -13.65 8.92
CA GLN A 114 13.27 -13.77 7.99
C GLN A 114 12.98 -14.77 6.86
N ARG A 115 12.44 -15.96 7.17
CA ARG A 115 12.07 -16.94 6.15
C ARG A 115 11.03 -16.38 5.17
N MET A 116 10.02 -15.67 5.68
CA MET A 116 8.98 -15.05 4.84
C MET A 116 9.58 -13.95 3.97
N THR A 117 10.39 -13.07 4.54
CA THR A 117 11.07 -11.99 3.82
C THR A 117 11.97 -12.54 2.72
N GLN A 118 12.76 -13.59 3.02
CA GLN A 118 13.61 -14.22 2.02
C GLN A 118 12.82 -14.83 0.86
N ALA A 119 11.72 -15.53 1.15
CA ALA A 119 10.86 -16.09 0.10
C ALA A 119 10.22 -14.99 -0.77
N ILE A 120 9.87 -13.85 -0.18
CA ILE A 120 9.38 -12.68 -0.92
C ILE A 120 10.49 -12.11 -1.82
N GLN A 121 11.69 -11.92 -1.29
CA GLN A 121 12.85 -11.41 -2.05
C GLN A 121 13.17 -12.31 -3.26
N GLU A 122 13.15 -13.63 -3.08
CA GLU A 122 13.36 -14.58 -4.16
C GLU A 122 12.29 -14.47 -5.27
N ASN A 123 11.02 -14.31 -4.89
CA ASN A 123 9.92 -14.15 -5.85
C ASN A 123 9.92 -12.78 -6.56
N TRP A 124 10.35 -11.73 -5.89
CA TRP A 124 10.43 -10.39 -6.45
C TRP A 124 11.67 -10.22 -7.33
N GLY A 125 12.78 -10.87 -6.98
CA GLY A 125 14.05 -10.78 -7.72
C GLY A 125 14.61 -9.37 -7.77
N GLU A 126 15.41 -9.09 -8.79
CA GLU A 126 15.97 -7.76 -9.03
C GLU A 126 14.96 -6.82 -9.72
N PRO A 127 15.13 -5.47 -9.55
CA PRO A 127 14.35 -4.49 -10.28
C PRO A 127 14.36 -4.72 -11.79
N LYS A 128 13.19 -4.67 -12.41
CA LYS A 128 13.02 -5.00 -13.82
C LYS A 128 13.27 -3.78 -14.71
N PRO A 129 13.76 -3.97 -15.94
CA PRO A 129 13.95 -2.86 -16.88
C PRO A 129 12.61 -2.18 -17.21
N LEU A 130 12.67 -0.87 -17.46
CA LEU A 130 11.51 -0.04 -17.81
C LEU A 130 10.79 -0.59 -19.05
N VAL A 131 9.47 -0.67 -18.99
CA VAL A 131 8.62 -1.12 -20.12
C VAL A 131 7.56 -0.10 -20.50
N ALA A 132 7.10 0.72 -19.57
CA ALA A 132 6.11 1.76 -19.80
C ALA A 132 6.16 2.81 -18.69
N GLU A 133 5.55 3.95 -18.93
CA GLU A 133 5.21 4.94 -17.90
C GLU A 133 3.70 4.93 -17.67
N ALA A 134 3.28 5.10 -16.42
CA ALA A 134 1.87 5.14 -16.04
C ALA A 134 1.64 6.05 -14.83
N GLY A 135 0.49 6.72 -14.78
CA GLY A 135 -0.01 7.32 -13.57
C GLY A 135 -0.71 6.29 -12.69
N TYR A 136 -0.62 6.42 -11.39
CA TYR A 136 -1.35 5.59 -10.43
C TYR A 136 -2.36 6.45 -9.66
N ALA A 137 -3.65 6.22 -9.88
CA ALA A 137 -4.72 6.94 -9.20
C ALA A 137 -4.94 6.36 -7.80
N VAL A 138 -5.08 7.21 -6.78
CA VAL A 138 -5.34 6.79 -5.40
C VAL A 138 -6.78 7.11 -5.00
N TRP A 139 -7.27 8.26 -5.44
CA TRP A 139 -8.61 8.73 -5.09
C TRP A 139 -9.23 9.52 -6.22
N ARG A 140 -10.56 9.61 -6.20
CA ARG A 140 -11.36 10.37 -7.15
C ARG A 140 -12.22 11.39 -6.42
N ALA A 141 -12.25 12.62 -6.91
CA ALA A 141 -13.02 13.75 -6.34
C ALA A 141 -12.55 14.20 -4.94
N PRO A 142 -11.44 14.94 -4.83
CA PRO A 142 -10.56 15.31 -5.93
C PRO A 142 -9.71 14.14 -6.42
N TRP A 143 -9.11 14.29 -7.60
CA TRP A 143 -8.12 13.35 -8.07
C TRP A 143 -6.87 13.44 -7.23
N MET A 144 -6.49 12.29 -6.67
CA MET A 144 -5.21 12.11 -5.99
C MET A 144 -4.44 10.99 -6.66
N VAL A 145 -3.15 11.17 -6.78
CA VAL A 145 -2.24 10.22 -7.44
C VAL A 145 -1.07 9.85 -6.54
N ALA A 146 -0.42 8.73 -6.80
CA ALA A 146 0.79 8.36 -6.07
C ALA A 146 1.98 9.17 -6.62
N GLY A 147 2.56 10.00 -5.77
CA GLY A 147 3.79 10.74 -6.06
C GLY A 147 5.04 9.88 -5.91
N HIS A 148 6.21 10.49 -6.12
CA HIS A 148 7.50 9.80 -6.18
C HIS A 148 8.04 9.36 -4.81
N ASP A 149 7.52 9.89 -3.70
CA ASP A 149 7.92 9.52 -2.33
C ASP A 149 6.92 8.55 -1.69
N THR A 150 6.50 7.50 -2.42
CA THR A 150 5.54 6.51 -1.95
C THR A 150 6.02 5.08 -2.20
N PHE A 151 5.56 4.15 -1.37
CA PHE A 151 5.78 2.72 -1.57
C PHE A 151 5.23 2.26 -2.94
N ILE A 152 4.08 2.78 -3.35
CA ILE A 152 3.45 2.50 -4.65
C ILE A 152 4.40 2.85 -5.79
N HIS A 153 5.03 4.03 -5.73
CA HIS A 153 6.02 4.44 -6.74
C HIS A 153 7.20 3.47 -6.83
N ASP A 154 7.73 3.04 -5.68
CA ASP A 154 8.88 2.14 -5.66
C ASP A 154 8.50 0.73 -6.17
N VAL A 155 7.30 0.24 -5.85
CA VAL A 155 6.75 -1.00 -6.43
C VAL A 155 6.61 -0.88 -7.94
N MET A 156 6.06 0.21 -8.46
CA MET A 156 5.98 0.45 -9.91
C MET A 156 7.37 0.38 -10.53
N ARG A 157 8.34 1.13 -10.00
CA ARG A 157 9.74 1.12 -10.48
C ARG A 157 10.38 -0.26 -10.42
N TRP A 158 10.15 -0.99 -9.32
CA TRP A 158 10.67 -2.36 -9.17
C TRP A 158 10.21 -3.27 -10.31
N TRP A 159 8.99 -3.07 -10.76
CA TRP A 159 8.39 -3.83 -11.86
C TRP A 159 8.60 -3.20 -13.23
N GLY A 160 9.46 -2.19 -13.33
CA GLY A 160 9.78 -1.51 -14.58
C GLY A 160 8.63 -0.68 -15.14
N ILE A 161 7.81 -0.12 -14.26
CA ILE A 161 6.76 0.84 -14.61
C ILE A 161 7.21 2.21 -14.09
N GLY A 162 7.49 3.14 -14.99
CA GLY A 162 7.80 4.52 -14.63
C GLY A 162 6.56 5.23 -14.09
N ASN A 163 6.76 6.18 -13.18
CA ASN A 163 5.67 7.02 -12.69
C ASN A 163 5.58 8.28 -13.55
N ALA A 164 4.50 8.39 -14.30
CA ALA A 164 4.23 9.53 -15.20
C ALA A 164 3.78 10.81 -14.48
N VAL A 165 3.52 10.73 -13.17
CA VAL A 165 3.19 11.91 -12.36
C VAL A 165 4.41 12.81 -12.25
N ALA A 166 4.24 14.13 -12.40
CA ALA A 166 5.34 15.08 -12.32
C ALA A 166 6.03 15.02 -10.92
N PRO A 167 7.37 14.94 -10.88
CA PRO A 167 8.10 14.70 -9.63
C PRO A 167 8.11 15.90 -8.68
N ASP A 168 7.79 17.09 -9.15
CA ASP A 168 7.75 18.34 -8.41
C ASP A 168 6.38 18.65 -7.76
N LEU A 169 5.39 17.78 -7.98
CA LEU A 169 4.09 17.92 -7.29
C LEU A 169 4.25 17.74 -5.78
N PRO A 170 3.59 18.60 -4.97
CA PRO A 170 3.79 18.62 -3.53
C PRO A 170 3.15 17.42 -2.83
N GLY A 171 3.89 16.82 -1.88
CA GLY A 171 3.41 15.74 -1.03
C GLY A 171 3.48 14.35 -1.66
N ARG A 172 3.18 13.35 -0.84
CA ARG A 172 3.21 11.93 -1.25
C ARG A 172 2.06 11.56 -2.19
N TYR A 173 0.89 12.16 -1.95
CA TYR A 173 -0.33 11.92 -2.71
C TYR A 173 -0.89 13.26 -3.19
N PRO A 174 -0.25 13.87 -4.20
CA PRO A 174 -0.69 15.15 -4.71
C PRO A 174 -2.12 15.06 -5.23
N THR A 175 -2.88 16.13 -4.94
CA THR A 175 -4.19 16.35 -5.54
C THR A 175 -3.99 17.08 -6.86
N LEU A 176 -4.54 16.52 -7.91
CA LEU A 176 -4.56 17.18 -9.21
C LEU A 176 -5.74 18.15 -9.28
N ALA A 177 -5.52 19.38 -9.71
CA ALA A 177 -6.60 20.27 -10.06
C ALA A 177 -7.40 19.67 -11.23
N GLN A 178 -8.67 20.03 -11.37
CA GLN A 178 -9.52 19.50 -12.45
C GLN A 178 -8.97 19.86 -13.84
N GLU A 179 -8.20 20.94 -13.92
CA GLU A 179 -7.45 21.38 -15.10
C GLU A 179 -6.20 20.53 -15.35
N ASP A 180 -5.62 19.94 -14.29
CA ASP A 180 -4.48 19.01 -14.38
C ASP A 180 -4.92 17.58 -14.75
N VAL A 181 -6.20 17.28 -14.75
CA VAL A 181 -6.73 16.10 -15.44
C VAL A 181 -6.51 16.25 -16.95
N ASP A 182 -6.45 17.47 -17.46
CA ASP A 182 -5.88 17.78 -18.77
C ASP A 182 -4.35 17.70 -18.78
N GLY A 183 -3.65 17.94 -17.68
CA GLY A 183 -2.20 17.74 -17.48
C GLY A 183 -1.80 16.27 -17.35
N LEU A 184 -2.72 15.39 -16.94
CA LEU A 184 -2.58 13.91 -17.05
C LEU A 184 -2.51 13.44 -18.51
N ARG A 185 -2.63 14.32 -19.49
CA ARG A 185 -2.30 14.07 -20.91
C ARG A 185 -0.84 13.68 -21.12
N SER A 186 0.01 13.84 -20.12
CA SER A 186 1.38 13.32 -20.16
C SER A 186 1.47 11.81 -19.92
N ALA A 187 0.43 11.17 -19.42
CA ALA A 187 0.38 9.74 -19.22
C ALA A 187 -0.66 9.10 -20.15
N ASP A 188 -0.18 8.44 -21.19
CA ASP A 188 -1.03 7.63 -22.07
C ASP A 188 -1.64 6.43 -21.34
N THR A 189 -1.24 6.17 -20.11
CA THR A 189 -1.68 5.00 -19.32
C THR A 189 -1.93 5.35 -17.86
N TRP A 190 -3.06 4.84 -17.34
CA TRP A 190 -3.46 4.96 -15.94
C TRP A 190 -3.70 3.61 -15.30
N LEU A 191 -3.13 3.40 -14.13
CA LEU A 191 -3.45 2.30 -13.23
C LEU A 191 -4.54 2.76 -12.26
N LEU A 192 -5.66 2.05 -12.27
CA LEU A 192 -6.85 2.32 -11.47
C LEU A 192 -7.03 1.18 -10.46
N PRO A 193 -6.61 1.36 -9.19
CA PRO A 193 -6.60 0.29 -8.21
C PRO A 193 -7.99 -0.01 -7.62
N SER A 194 -8.12 -1.21 -7.05
CA SER A 194 -9.31 -1.62 -6.32
C SER A 194 -9.46 -0.96 -4.95
N GLU A 195 -8.41 -0.32 -4.44
CA GLU A 195 -8.35 0.41 -3.16
C GLU A 195 -7.27 1.51 -3.19
N PRO A 196 -7.33 2.52 -2.31
CA PRO A 196 -8.37 2.82 -1.32
C PRO A 196 -9.68 3.27 -1.94
N PHE A 197 -9.69 3.86 -3.14
CA PHE A 197 -10.90 4.10 -3.90
C PHE A 197 -11.19 2.90 -4.80
N PRO A 198 -12.40 2.29 -4.74
CA PRO A 198 -12.72 1.08 -5.50
C PRO A 198 -13.02 1.42 -6.96
N PHE A 199 -11.97 1.62 -7.76
CA PHE A 199 -12.14 1.80 -9.19
C PHE A 199 -12.75 0.55 -9.85
N ALA A 200 -13.59 0.74 -10.86
CA ALA A 200 -14.32 -0.30 -11.56
C ALA A 200 -14.63 0.13 -13.01
N ASP A 201 -15.15 -0.77 -13.85
CA ASP A 201 -15.44 -0.54 -15.27
C ASP A 201 -16.26 0.73 -15.53
N LYS A 202 -17.24 1.05 -14.67
CA LYS A 202 -18.01 2.30 -14.77
C LYS A 202 -17.16 3.57 -14.71
N HIS A 203 -16.04 3.51 -14.00
CA HIS A 203 -15.09 4.63 -13.91
C HIS A 203 -14.22 4.68 -15.17
N VAL A 204 -13.76 3.52 -15.66
CA VAL A 204 -13.04 3.40 -16.94
C VAL A 204 -13.85 4.00 -18.09
N ALA A 205 -15.14 3.63 -18.20
CA ALA A 205 -16.03 4.15 -19.24
C ALA A 205 -16.10 5.68 -19.20
N ARG A 206 -16.31 6.26 -18.02
CA ARG A 206 -16.38 7.70 -17.85
C ARG A 206 -15.07 8.43 -18.19
N TYR A 207 -13.91 7.81 -17.92
CA TYR A 207 -12.62 8.43 -18.26
C TYR A 207 -12.34 8.39 -19.75
N ARG A 208 -12.75 7.33 -20.44
CA ARG A 208 -12.67 7.26 -21.90
C ARG A 208 -13.48 8.34 -22.60
N GLU A 209 -14.57 8.83 -22.00
CA GLU A 209 -15.31 9.98 -22.52
C GLU A 209 -14.47 11.27 -22.49
N CYS A 210 -13.63 11.45 -21.46
CA CYS A 210 -12.78 12.61 -21.28
C CYS A 210 -11.39 12.47 -21.95
N GLN A 211 -10.87 11.25 -22.01
CA GLN A 211 -9.55 10.91 -22.56
C GLN A 211 -9.65 9.61 -23.38
N PRO A 212 -10.18 9.66 -24.59
CA PRO A 212 -10.45 8.48 -25.42
C PRO A 212 -9.20 7.69 -25.78
N ASP A 213 -8.05 8.38 -25.89
CA ASP A 213 -6.78 7.78 -26.27
C ASP A 213 -6.00 7.20 -25.08
N ALA A 214 -6.38 7.54 -23.83
CA ALA A 214 -5.69 7.06 -22.65
C ALA A 214 -6.08 5.62 -22.32
N ARG A 215 -5.06 4.81 -22.01
CA ARG A 215 -5.23 3.44 -21.57
C ARG A 215 -5.52 3.38 -20.08
N MET A 216 -6.66 2.85 -19.69
CA MET A 216 -7.07 2.65 -18.30
C MET A 216 -7.00 1.16 -17.96
N ILE A 217 -6.20 0.81 -16.94
CA ILE A 217 -6.01 -0.58 -16.50
C ILE A 217 -6.46 -0.68 -15.04
N LEU A 218 -7.48 -1.52 -14.80
CA LEU A 218 -7.88 -1.89 -13.43
C LEU A 218 -6.83 -2.82 -12.85
N VAL A 219 -6.36 -2.50 -11.63
CA VAL A 219 -5.32 -3.27 -10.94
C VAL A 219 -5.74 -3.61 -9.51
N ASP A 220 -5.17 -4.68 -8.96
CA ASP A 220 -5.29 -5.00 -7.54
C ASP A 220 -4.49 -4.00 -6.73
N GLY A 221 -5.17 -3.12 -5.98
CA GLY A 221 -4.54 -2.09 -5.16
C GLY A 221 -3.70 -2.68 -4.03
N GLU A 222 -4.14 -3.79 -3.40
CA GLU A 222 -3.37 -4.46 -2.34
C GLU A 222 -1.99 -4.90 -2.86
N ALA A 223 -1.87 -5.31 -4.13
CA ALA A 223 -0.59 -5.73 -4.71
C ALA A 223 0.42 -4.59 -4.86
N PHE A 224 -0.04 -3.35 -4.95
CA PHE A 224 0.82 -2.16 -5.09
C PHE A 224 1.05 -1.42 -3.78
N SER A 225 0.13 -1.50 -2.83
CA SER A 225 0.13 -0.65 -1.63
C SER A 225 0.39 -1.40 -0.32
N TRP A 226 0.17 -2.73 -0.28
CA TRP A 226 0.36 -3.51 0.95
C TRP A 226 1.74 -4.14 0.99
N TYR A 227 2.51 -3.76 2.00
CA TYR A 227 3.75 -4.44 2.40
C TYR A 227 3.46 -5.60 3.37
N GLY A 228 4.49 -6.30 3.84
CA GLY A 228 4.34 -7.48 4.68
C GLY A 228 4.04 -8.74 3.89
N SER A 229 3.31 -9.68 4.45
CA SER A 229 3.05 -11.00 3.86
C SER A 229 2.28 -10.94 2.53
N ARG A 230 1.51 -9.89 2.28
CA ARG A 230 0.82 -9.69 0.99
C ARG A 230 1.78 -9.67 -0.19
N MET A 231 3.01 -9.19 0.00
CA MET A 231 4.05 -9.17 -1.04
C MET A 231 4.38 -10.58 -1.58
N ALA A 232 4.16 -11.64 -0.79
CA ALA A 232 4.38 -13.02 -1.24
C ALA A 232 3.52 -13.40 -2.46
N HIS A 233 2.38 -12.77 -2.62
CA HIS A 233 1.44 -13.03 -3.73
C HIS A 233 1.37 -11.91 -4.75
N ALA A 234 1.72 -10.69 -4.37
CA ALA A 234 1.67 -9.49 -5.21
C ALA A 234 2.44 -9.66 -6.52
N HIS A 235 3.61 -10.32 -6.51
CA HIS A 235 4.47 -10.53 -7.68
C HIS A 235 3.73 -11.14 -8.88
N ARG A 236 2.72 -11.97 -8.67
CA ARG A 236 1.94 -12.61 -9.75
C ARG A 236 1.10 -11.57 -10.49
N HIS A 237 0.38 -10.73 -9.74
CA HIS A 237 -0.43 -9.67 -10.32
C HIS A 237 0.45 -8.60 -10.99
N LEU A 238 1.53 -8.20 -10.34
CA LEU A 238 2.48 -7.22 -10.86
C LEU A 238 3.12 -7.68 -12.18
N ASN A 239 3.42 -8.98 -12.32
CA ASN A 239 3.85 -9.56 -13.60
C ASN A 239 2.77 -9.43 -14.68
N VAL A 240 1.52 -9.75 -14.37
CA VAL A 240 0.40 -9.62 -15.32
C VAL A 240 0.25 -8.18 -15.79
N VAL A 241 0.29 -7.21 -14.87
CA VAL A 241 0.21 -5.78 -15.21
C VAL A 241 1.38 -5.36 -16.10
N ARG A 242 2.62 -5.78 -15.74
CA ARG A 242 3.80 -5.51 -16.55
C ARG A 242 3.68 -6.05 -17.98
N GLU A 243 3.28 -7.31 -18.14
CA GLU A 243 3.11 -7.90 -19.48
C GLU A 243 1.98 -7.23 -20.26
N ALA A 244 0.89 -6.87 -19.59
CA ALA A 244 -0.17 -6.08 -20.20
C ALA A 244 0.37 -4.74 -20.75
N LEU A 245 1.23 -4.07 -20.00
CA LEU A 245 1.84 -2.79 -20.41
C LEU A 245 2.80 -2.95 -21.58
N ARG A 246 3.54 -4.05 -21.66
CA ARG A 246 4.43 -4.38 -22.80
C ARG A 246 3.69 -4.64 -24.10
N SER A 247 2.49 -5.21 -23.99
CA SER A 247 1.66 -5.62 -25.13
C SER A 247 0.83 -4.47 -25.71
N SER A 248 1.25 -3.20 -25.56
CA SER A 248 0.56 -2.07 -26.20
C SER A 248 0.48 -2.31 -27.72
N PRO A 249 -0.66 -2.09 -28.35
CA PRO A 249 -0.74 -2.17 -29.80
C PRO A 249 0.20 -1.12 -30.35
N THR A 250 1.24 -1.58 -31.05
CA THR A 250 2.02 -0.74 -31.96
C THR A 250 1.00 -0.12 -32.89
N CYS A 251 0.79 1.19 -32.81
CA CYS A 251 0.04 1.91 -33.83
C CYS A 251 0.74 1.58 -35.13
N CYS A 252 0.09 0.79 -36.00
CA CYS A 252 0.56 0.55 -37.33
C CYS A 252 0.69 1.89 -38.00
N GLN A 253 1.93 2.37 -38.13
CA GLN A 253 2.24 3.34 -39.15
C GLN A 253 2.02 2.61 -40.48
N GLU A 254 0.79 2.66 -40.99
CA GLU A 254 0.55 2.41 -42.39
C GLU A 254 1.21 3.59 -43.14
N GLY A 255 2.36 3.28 -43.70
CA GLY A 255 3.02 4.15 -44.68
C GLY A 255 2.20 4.16 -45.96
N THR A 256 2.02 5.32 -46.49
CA THR A 256 2.00 5.62 -47.94
C THR A 256 2.58 6.96 -48.16
#